data_f9d2242353e4947a2e463b0cbb9440ac
#
_entry.id   f9d2242353e4947a2e463b0cbb9440ac
#
_cell.length_a   1.000
_cell.length_b   1.000
_cell.length_c   1.000
_cell.angle_alpha   90.00
_cell.angle_beta   90.00
_cell.angle_gamma   90.00
#
_symmetry.space_group_name_H-M   'P 1'
#
loop_
_entity.id
_entity.type
_entity.pdbx_description
1 polymer ?
#
loop_
_entity_poly.entity_id
_entity_poly.type
_entity_poly.pdbx_seq_one_letter_code
_entity_poly.pdbx_strand_id
1 'polypeptide(L)'
;MLKRIIKLPFRLFFHAYFSLRQFHPMWLFLNREYRYVYKKYPLKMDVVQKKVADELKQNGIAVTHLDELFPGTELLKTLQDYTIQRRNQSQVGAVKKFLEYLWDNIPSLEFNNPFFDKAALHPQILAIINSYLGMCGQLLHFTLNVTKVVDESSIPVQSQRWHRDPEDKKMCKIFIYLSDVDDGSGPFVYLPQSNYGGKYWRLFPTHPPVGSYPPQGAMEKIFKPENLKSCTGKAGTVVFADTSGLHRGGYATQKERIMFTASFCPSTCPSSYLYNWPKDWQSQLSALPASVRCAIRTKLPLSYYCYDLYKRIIAW
;
A
#
# COMPACT_ATOMS: atom_id res chain seq x y z
N MET A 1 -12.45 -7.58 33.71
CA MET A 1 -13.75 -7.96 33.16
C MET A 1 -14.63 -6.73 32.94
N LEU A 2 -14.85 -5.87 33.93
CA LEU A 2 -15.69 -4.66 33.84
C LEU A 2 -15.33 -3.71 32.69
N LYS A 3 -14.03 -3.36 32.50
CA LYS A 3 -13.56 -2.53 31.36
C LYS A 3 -13.92 -3.10 29.98
N ARG A 4 -13.99 -4.42 29.81
CA ARG A 4 -14.40 -5.05 28.55
C ARG A 4 -15.90 -4.89 28.29
N ILE A 5 -16.73 -4.97 29.33
CA ILE A 5 -18.19 -4.82 29.25
C ILE A 5 -18.55 -3.37 28.90
N ILE A 6 -17.92 -2.39 29.55
CA ILE A 6 -18.14 -0.96 29.30
C ILE A 6 -17.77 -0.57 27.85
N LYS A 7 -16.73 -1.19 27.28
CA LYS A 7 -16.28 -0.89 25.90
C LYS A 7 -17.10 -1.60 24.81
N LEU A 8 -17.91 -2.60 25.17
CA LEU A 8 -18.65 -3.42 24.20
C LEU A 8 -19.61 -2.60 23.32
N PRO A 9 -20.46 -1.70 23.83
CA PRO A 9 -21.35 -0.89 23.00
C PRO A 9 -20.58 -0.01 22.00
N PHE A 10 -19.46 0.60 22.45
CA PHE A 10 -18.62 1.41 21.57
C PHE A 10 -17.98 0.56 20.46
N ARG A 11 -17.50 -0.63 20.78
CA ARG A 11 -16.96 -1.55 19.78
C ARG A 11 -18.00 -1.94 18.73
N LEU A 12 -19.21 -2.27 19.18
CA LEU A 12 -20.31 -2.62 18.28
C LEU A 12 -20.70 -1.43 17.39
N PHE A 13 -20.83 -0.24 17.97
CA PHE A 13 -21.12 0.98 17.21
C PHE A 13 -20.07 1.25 16.13
N PHE A 14 -18.78 1.28 16.48
CA PHE A 14 -17.72 1.52 15.52
C PHE A 14 -17.61 0.40 14.48
N HIS A 15 -17.79 -0.85 14.89
CA HIS A 15 -17.82 -1.96 13.94
C HIS A 15 -18.97 -1.81 12.94
N ALA A 16 -20.16 -1.48 13.39
CA ALA A 16 -21.31 -1.21 12.52
C ALA A 16 -21.05 -0.01 11.58
N TYR A 17 -20.52 1.09 12.10
CA TYR A 17 -20.14 2.27 11.31
C TYR A 17 -19.14 1.94 10.21
N PHE A 18 -18.03 1.25 10.54
CA PHE A 18 -17.01 0.91 9.55
C PHE A 18 -17.49 -0.16 8.55
N SER A 19 -18.35 -1.10 8.98
CA SER A 19 -18.98 -2.08 8.10
C SER A 19 -19.94 -1.43 7.11
N LEU A 20 -20.79 -0.48 7.60
CA LEU A 20 -21.70 0.29 6.75
C LEU A 20 -20.94 1.13 5.73
N ARG A 21 -19.84 1.77 6.12
CA ARG A 21 -18.98 2.53 5.23
C ARG A 21 -18.41 1.65 4.10
N GLN A 22 -18.13 0.39 4.38
CA GLN A 22 -17.62 -0.58 3.39
C GLN A 22 -18.72 -1.26 2.57
N PHE A 23 -20.00 -1.09 2.93
CA PHE A 23 -21.11 -1.55 2.09
C PHE A 23 -21.03 -0.89 0.72
N HIS A 24 -21.12 -1.70 -0.35
CA HIS A 24 -20.68 -1.24 -1.68
C HIS A 24 -21.41 0.01 -2.20
N PRO A 25 -22.74 0.13 -2.14
CA PRO A 25 -23.43 1.36 -2.53
C PRO A 25 -23.02 2.58 -1.72
N MET A 26 -22.87 2.43 -0.41
CA MET A 26 -22.43 3.50 0.49
C MET A 26 -20.98 3.91 0.18
N TRP A 27 -20.10 2.95 -0.05
CA TRP A 27 -18.72 3.19 -0.43
C TRP A 27 -18.61 3.98 -1.76
N LEU A 28 -19.43 3.62 -2.76
CA LEU A 28 -19.52 4.35 -4.02
C LEU A 28 -20.03 5.79 -3.82
N PHE A 29 -21.04 5.97 -2.99
CA PHE A 29 -21.61 7.28 -2.68
C PHE A 29 -20.62 8.17 -1.92
N LEU A 30 -19.96 7.65 -0.92
CA LEU A 30 -18.98 8.39 -0.14
C LEU A 30 -17.75 8.83 -0.97
N ASN A 31 -17.38 8.05 -1.98
CA ASN A 31 -16.27 8.35 -2.89
C ASN A 31 -16.71 9.02 -4.21
N ARG A 32 -17.96 9.52 -4.32
CA ARG A 32 -18.53 10.05 -5.58
C ARG A 32 -17.73 11.18 -6.20
N GLU A 33 -17.13 12.05 -5.40
CA GLU A 33 -16.34 13.19 -5.87
C GLU A 33 -15.08 12.70 -6.60
N TYR A 34 -14.31 11.79 -6.02
CA TYR A 34 -13.09 11.25 -6.60
C TYR A 34 -13.36 10.34 -7.80
N ARG A 35 -14.53 9.70 -7.83
CA ARG A 35 -15.04 8.99 -9.00
C ARG A 35 -15.40 9.95 -10.14
N TYR A 36 -15.99 11.10 -9.82
CA TYR A 36 -16.28 12.14 -10.80
C TYR A 36 -14.99 12.72 -11.38
N VAL A 37 -14.01 13.09 -10.55
CA VAL A 37 -12.69 13.60 -11.00
C VAL A 37 -12.00 12.59 -11.93
N TYR A 38 -11.98 11.32 -11.58
CA TYR A 38 -11.42 10.25 -12.40
C TYR A 38 -12.07 10.17 -13.78
N LYS A 39 -13.41 10.29 -13.84
CA LYS A 39 -14.15 10.28 -15.11
C LYS A 39 -13.93 11.56 -15.94
N LYS A 40 -13.82 12.70 -15.28
CA LYS A 40 -13.66 14.00 -15.93
C LYS A 40 -12.23 14.24 -16.47
N TYR A 41 -11.23 13.71 -15.80
CA TYR A 41 -9.81 13.86 -16.14
C TYR A 41 -9.13 12.49 -16.26
N PRO A 42 -9.53 11.67 -17.26
CA PRO A 42 -8.98 10.35 -17.43
C PRO A 42 -7.49 10.42 -17.81
N LEU A 43 -6.68 9.62 -17.14
CA LEU A 43 -5.30 9.40 -17.54
C LEU A 43 -5.27 8.35 -18.66
N LYS A 44 -4.55 8.66 -19.74
CA LYS A 44 -4.36 7.72 -20.84
C LYS A 44 -3.44 6.59 -20.40
N MET A 45 -3.74 5.38 -20.82
CA MET A 45 -2.91 4.19 -20.62
C MET A 45 -2.48 3.64 -21.98
N ASP A 46 -1.22 3.28 -22.09
CA ASP A 46 -0.70 2.49 -23.20
C ASP A 46 -1.05 0.99 -23.04
N VAL A 47 -0.50 0.16 -23.91
CA VAL A 47 -0.77 -1.29 -23.93
C VAL A 47 -0.23 -1.98 -22.66
N VAL A 48 0.96 -1.58 -22.21
CA VAL A 48 1.60 -2.18 -21.00
C VAL A 48 0.80 -1.83 -19.75
N GLN A 49 0.44 -0.56 -19.59
CA GLN A 49 -0.35 -0.10 -18.45
C GLN A 49 -1.73 -0.74 -18.39
N LYS A 50 -2.39 -0.91 -19.57
CA LYS A 50 -3.69 -1.63 -19.65
C LYS A 50 -3.54 -3.08 -19.21
N LYS A 51 -2.52 -3.79 -19.71
CA LYS A 51 -2.22 -5.18 -19.32
C LYS A 51 -2.06 -5.28 -17.80
N VAL A 52 -1.23 -4.43 -17.21
CA VAL A 52 -1.00 -4.40 -15.74
C VAL A 52 -2.30 -4.09 -14.98
N ALA A 53 -3.08 -3.10 -15.43
CA ALA A 53 -4.34 -2.75 -14.79
C ALA A 53 -5.37 -3.89 -14.86
N ASP A 54 -5.43 -4.62 -15.97
CA ASP A 54 -6.37 -5.73 -16.16
C ASP A 54 -5.94 -6.95 -15.34
N GLU A 55 -4.65 -7.26 -15.29
CA GLU A 55 -4.12 -8.31 -14.40
C GLU A 55 -4.41 -7.99 -12.92
N LEU A 56 -4.19 -6.74 -12.51
CA LEU A 56 -4.49 -6.28 -11.15
C LEU A 56 -5.99 -6.39 -10.83
N LYS A 57 -6.88 -6.08 -11.77
CA LYS A 57 -8.35 -6.25 -11.60
C LYS A 57 -8.73 -7.71 -11.46
N GLN A 58 -8.12 -8.58 -12.24
CA GLN A 58 -8.44 -10.01 -12.29
C GLN A 58 -7.93 -10.74 -11.05
N ASN A 59 -6.68 -10.46 -10.64
CA ASN A 59 -5.96 -11.26 -9.65
C ASN A 59 -5.76 -10.55 -8.31
N GLY A 60 -5.99 -9.23 -8.25
CA GLY A 60 -5.64 -8.40 -7.09
C GLY A 60 -4.14 -8.10 -6.99
N ILE A 61 -3.35 -8.57 -7.95
CA ILE A 61 -1.91 -8.37 -8.06
C ILE A 61 -1.49 -8.36 -9.52
N ALA A 62 -0.51 -7.52 -9.85
CA ALA A 62 0.18 -7.51 -11.13
C ALA A 62 1.67 -7.19 -10.92
N VAL A 63 2.52 -7.80 -11.75
CA VAL A 63 3.97 -7.60 -11.70
C VAL A 63 4.46 -7.16 -13.07
N THR A 64 5.30 -6.12 -13.11
CA THR A 64 5.92 -5.56 -14.30
C THR A 64 7.33 -5.07 -13.96
N HIS A 65 7.96 -4.34 -14.87
CA HIS A 65 9.29 -3.75 -14.66
C HIS A 65 9.28 -2.25 -14.98
N LEU A 66 10.17 -1.48 -14.34
CA LEU A 66 10.31 -0.05 -14.64
C LEU A 66 10.60 0.22 -16.11
N ASP A 67 11.44 -0.60 -16.74
CA ASP A 67 11.78 -0.43 -18.16
C ASP A 67 10.61 -0.72 -19.10
N GLU A 68 9.64 -1.54 -18.69
CA GLU A 68 8.40 -1.76 -19.44
C GLU A 68 7.44 -0.57 -19.29
N LEU A 69 7.36 0.01 -18.09
CA LEU A 69 6.52 1.17 -17.81
C LEU A 69 7.11 2.47 -18.34
N PHE A 70 8.44 2.60 -18.33
CA PHE A 70 9.19 3.81 -18.66
C PHE A 70 10.33 3.50 -19.64
N PRO A 71 10.03 3.00 -20.85
CA PRO A 71 11.06 2.58 -21.80
C PRO A 71 11.99 3.74 -22.18
N GLY A 72 13.28 3.43 -22.27
CA GLY A 72 14.31 4.40 -22.65
C GLY A 72 14.66 5.44 -21.58
N THR A 73 14.20 5.25 -20.34
CA THR A 73 14.56 6.12 -19.21
C THR A 73 15.60 5.44 -18.30
N GLU A 74 16.39 6.24 -17.59
CA GLU A 74 17.28 5.74 -16.53
C GLU A 74 16.62 5.82 -15.14
N LEU A 75 15.30 5.57 -15.07
CA LEU A 75 14.55 5.76 -13.82
C LEU A 75 15.09 4.88 -12.70
N LEU A 76 15.34 3.59 -12.97
CA LEU A 76 15.89 2.68 -11.95
C LEU A 76 17.20 3.22 -11.37
N LYS A 77 18.13 3.63 -12.22
CA LYS A 77 19.40 4.21 -11.78
C LYS A 77 19.19 5.46 -10.93
N THR A 78 18.31 6.37 -11.38
CA THR A 78 17.97 7.59 -10.63
C THR A 78 17.46 7.26 -9.21
N LEU A 79 16.58 6.26 -9.08
CA LEU A 79 16.03 5.84 -7.79
C LEU A 79 17.10 5.14 -6.91
N GLN A 80 17.99 4.35 -7.52
CA GLN A 80 19.09 3.69 -6.81
C GLN A 80 20.11 4.70 -6.31
N ASP A 81 20.53 5.66 -7.14
CA ASP A 81 21.49 6.71 -6.77
C ASP A 81 20.96 7.54 -5.59
N TYR A 82 19.68 7.94 -5.65
CA TYR A 82 19.02 8.61 -4.53
C TYR A 82 19.02 7.74 -3.27
N THR A 83 18.74 6.45 -3.41
CA THR A 83 18.71 5.50 -2.29
C THR A 83 20.08 5.34 -1.63
N ILE A 84 21.15 5.24 -2.43
CA ILE A 84 22.53 5.18 -1.94
C ILE A 84 22.87 6.46 -1.19
N GLN A 85 22.54 7.63 -1.75
CA GLN A 85 22.77 8.91 -1.09
C GLN A 85 22.05 8.96 0.28
N ARG A 86 20.78 8.55 0.35
CA ARG A 86 20.02 8.50 1.61
C ARG A 86 20.63 7.53 2.61
N ARG A 87 21.04 6.33 2.16
CA ARG A 87 21.67 5.34 3.06
C ARG A 87 22.98 5.86 3.66
N ASN A 88 23.76 6.62 2.90
CA ASN A 88 25.02 7.21 3.38
C ASN A 88 24.81 8.39 4.34
N GLN A 89 23.68 9.10 4.22
CA GLN A 89 23.33 10.26 5.07
C GLN A 89 22.56 9.85 6.33
N SER A 90 21.90 8.71 6.33
CA SER A 90 21.11 8.24 7.46
C SER A 90 22.02 7.87 8.63
N GLN A 91 22.01 8.68 9.68
CA GLN A 91 22.20 8.16 11.02
C GLN A 91 21.06 7.17 11.21
N VAL A 92 21.39 5.89 11.39
CA VAL A 92 20.49 4.74 11.46
C VAL A 92 19.10 5.11 11.93
N GLY A 93 18.14 5.19 10.99
CA GLY A 93 16.74 5.41 11.32
C GLY A 93 16.22 4.30 12.23
N ALA A 94 15.15 4.53 12.96
CA ALA A 94 14.60 3.56 13.91
C ALA A 94 14.42 2.18 13.26
N VAL A 95 15.23 1.22 13.67
CA VAL A 95 15.15 -0.17 13.21
C VAL A 95 13.92 -0.80 13.86
N LYS A 96 12.87 -1.03 13.11
CA LYS A 96 11.76 -1.88 13.56
C LYS A 96 12.15 -3.33 13.27
N LYS A 97 12.73 -4.01 14.26
CA LYS A 97 13.10 -5.43 14.27
C LYS A 97 13.80 -5.96 13.00
N PHE A 98 13.16 -5.92 11.83
CA PHE A 98 13.64 -6.41 10.53
C PHE A 98 13.61 -5.37 9.42
N LEU A 99 13.15 -4.13 9.68
CA LEU A 99 13.12 -3.02 8.71
C LEU A 99 13.97 -1.86 9.19
N GLU A 100 14.89 -1.42 8.35
CA GLU A 100 15.62 -0.16 8.48
C GLU A 100 15.01 0.86 7.52
N TYR A 101 14.49 1.97 8.05
CA TYR A 101 13.90 3.02 7.23
C TYR A 101 14.99 4.02 6.80
N LEU A 102 15.05 4.30 5.49
CA LEU A 102 16.00 5.27 4.92
C LEU A 102 15.43 6.70 4.89
N TRP A 103 14.17 6.86 5.24
CA TRP A 103 13.50 8.13 5.52
C TRP A 103 13.05 8.19 6.96
N ASP A 104 12.78 9.42 7.44
CA ASP A 104 12.19 9.62 8.76
C ASP A 104 10.84 8.90 8.87
N ASN A 105 10.41 8.62 10.10
CA ASN A 105 9.12 7.95 10.36
C ASN A 105 7.92 8.65 9.71
N ILE A 106 8.00 9.97 9.52
CA ILE A 106 7.03 10.80 8.81
C ILE A 106 7.82 11.61 7.77
N PRO A 107 8.09 11.06 6.58
CA PRO A 107 8.89 11.74 5.58
C PRO A 107 8.17 12.98 5.04
N SER A 108 8.94 13.95 4.54
CA SER A 108 8.37 15.11 3.85
C SER A 108 7.97 14.73 2.42
N LEU A 109 6.80 15.20 1.97
CA LEU A 109 6.34 15.04 0.59
C LEU A 109 7.00 16.12 -0.28
N GLU A 110 8.21 15.85 -0.70
CA GLU A 110 8.99 16.72 -1.59
C GLU A 110 8.66 16.41 -3.04
N PHE A 111 8.02 17.35 -3.74
CA PHE A 111 7.57 17.13 -5.13
C PHE A 111 8.70 17.01 -6.15
N ASN A 112 9.93 17.39 -5.82
CA ASN A 112 11.12 17.19 -6.62
C ASN A 112 11.86 15.86 -6.31
N ASN A 113 11.35 15.07 -5.37
CA ASN A 113 11.91 13.77 -5.06
C ASN A 113 11.55 12.75 -6.15
N PRO A 114 12.51 12.02 -6.74
CA PRO A 114 12.26 11.13 -7.87
C PRO A 114 11.28 9.98 -7.54
N PHE A 115 11.13 9.61 -6.27
CA PHE A 115 10.13 8.61 -5.86
C PHE A 115 8.70 9.13 -5.94
N PHE A 116 8.49 10.44 -5.98
CA PHE A 116 7.16 11.02 -6.11
C PHE A 116 6.88 11.48 -7.54
N ASP A 117 7.69 12.38 -8.09
CA ASP A 117 7.43 12.96 -9.41
C ASP A 117 7.59 11.94 -10.55
N LYS A 118 8.60 11.05 -10.45
CA LYS A 118 8.92 10.07 -11.51
C LYS A 118 8.35 8.67 -11.25
N ALA A 119 7.86 8.39 -10.06
CA ALA A 119 7.29 7.07 -9.73
C ALA A 119 5.88 7.19 -9.14
N ALA A 120 5.74 7.35 -7.82
CA ALA A 120 4.43 7.22 -7.14
C ALA A 120 3.34 8.15 -7.68
N LEU A 121 3.66 9.41 -7.99
CA LEU A 121 2.71 10.40 -8.53
C LEU A 121 2.80 10.55 -10.04
N HIS A 122 3.62 9.74 -10.72
CA HIS A 122 3.71 9.77 -12.17
C HIS A 122 2.36 9.39 -12.82
N PRO A 123 1.89 10.14 -13.84
CA PRO A 123 0.58 9.90 -14.47
C PRO A 123 0.36 8.44 -14.91
N GLN A 124 1.37 7.75 -15.41
CA GLN A 124 1.28 6.35 -15.84
C GLN A 124 1.01 5.40 -14.68
N ILE A 125 1.67 5.60 -13.53
CA ILE A 125 1.42 4.83 -12.31
C ILE A 125 0.01 5.11 -11.77
N LEU A 126 -0.36 6.39 -11.70
CA LEU A 126 -1.70 6.80 -11.25
C LEU A 126 -2.80 6.29 -12.19
N ALA A 127 -2.54 6.15 -13.50
CA ALA A 127 -3.51 5.60 -14.45
C ALA A 127 -3.87 4.14 -14.10
N ILE A 128 -2.88 3.30 -13.78
CA ILE A 128 -3.07 1.91 -13.35
C ILE A 128 -3.87 1.87 -12.05
N ILE A 129 -3.44 2.62 -11.04
CA ILE A 129 -4.06 2.67 -9.72
C ILE A 129 -5.51 3.14 -9.81
N ASN A 130 -5.76 4.25 -10.51
CA ASN A 130 -7.09 4.83 -10.68
C ASN A 130 -8.03 3.90 -11.46
N SER A 131 -7.50 3.22 -12.48
CA SER A 131 -8.24 2.22 -13.24
C SER A 131 -8.65 1.02 -12.37
N TYR A 132 -7.76 0.58 -11.49
CA TYR A 132 -8.05 -0.47 -10.53
C TYR A 132 -9.10 -0.03 -9.51
N LEU A 133 -8.92 1.13 -8.87
CA LEU A 133 -9.84 1.63 -7.83
C LEU A 133 -11.19 2.08 -8.40
N GLY A 134 -11.25 2.46 -9.69
CA GLY A 134 -12.42 3.09 -10.33
C GLY A 134 -12.66 4.53 -9.87
N MET A 135 -11.62 5.18 -9.33
CA MET A 135 -11.59 6.54 -8.83
C MET A 135 -10.15 7.06 -8.70
N CYS A 136 -9.99 8.35 -8.44
CA CYS A 136 -8.68 8.85 -8.04
C CYS A 136 -8.27 8.23 -6.70
N GLY A 137 -7.21 7.42 -6.71
CA GLY A 137 -6.56 6.91 -5.51
C GLY A 137 -5.76 8.00 -4.82
N GLN A 138 -5.87 8.09 -3.50
CA GLN A 138 -5.10 9.05 -2.71
C GLN A 138 -3.90 8.40 -2.05
N LEU A 139 -2.73 9.02 -2.19
CA LEU A 139 -1.51 8.61 -1.50
C LEU A 139 -1.72 8.69 0.01
N LEU A 140 -1.57 7.57 0.67
CA LEU A 140 -1.77 7.43 2.11
C LEU A 140 -0.45 7.50 2.87
N HIS A 141 0.50 6.67 2.48
CA HIS A 141 1.84 6.66 3.02
C HIS A 141 2.83 6.11 2.01
N PHE A 142 4.10 6.34 2.27
CA PHE A 142 5.19 5.78 1.50
C PHE A 142 6.39 5.50 2.39
N THR A 143 7.22 4.54 2.00
CA THR A 143 8.43 4.18 2.73
C THR A 143 9.55 3.79 1.76
N LEU A 144 10.77 4.11 2.14
CA LEU A 144 11.98 3.57 1.53
C LEU A 144 12.72 2.83 2.64
N ASN A 145 12.87 1.51 2.48
CA ASN A 145 13.42 0.68 3.55
C ASN A 145 14.31 -0.44 3.05
N VAL A 146 15.16 -0.90 3.95
CA VAL A 146 15.96 -2.12 3.81
C VAL A 146 15.33 -3.19 4.70
N THR A 147 14.92 -4.31 4.12
CA THR A 147 14.56 -5.51 4.86
C THR A 147 15.85 -6.20 5.26
N LYS A 148 16.10 -6.30 6.57
CA LYS A 148 17.28 -6.95 7.13
C LYS A 148 17.12 -8.46 7.14
N VAL A 149 18.26 -9.15 6.99
CA VAL A 149 18.33 -10.60 7.19
C VAL A 149 17.98 -10.94 8.63
N VAL A 150 17.12 -11.93 8.81
CA VAL A 150 16.77 -12.51 10.10
C VAL A 150 17.19 -13.97 10.11
N ASP A 151 17.41 -14.53 11.30
CA ASP A 151 17.68 -15.95 11.46
C ASP A 151 16.50 -16.80 10.96
N GLU A 152 16.78 -17.89 10.24
CA GLU A 152 15.74 -18.77 9.68
C GLU A 152 14.86 -19.41 10.77
N SER A 153 15.38 -19.55 11.98
CA SER A 153 14.61 -20.04 13.14
C SER A 153 13.70 -18.97 13.77
N SER A 154 13.82 -17.71 13.34
CA SER A 154 13.03 -16.61 13.88
C SER A 154 11.55 -16.78 13.57
N ILE A 155 10.68 -16.52 14.54
CA ILE A 155 9.24 -16.52 14.34
C ILE A 155 8.85 -15.29 13.53
N PRO A 156 8.14 -15.44 12.37
CA PRO A 156 7.66 -14.31 11.57
C PRO A 156 6.80 -13.35 12.40
N VAL A 157 7.07 -12.05 12.26
CA VAL A 157 6.37 -10.98 12.99
C VAL A 157 5.74 -9.96 12.03
N GLN A 158 4.67 -9.30 12.47
CA GLN A 158 4.01 -8.22 11.72
C GLN A 158 3.73 -8.62 10.24
N SER A 159 4.25 -7.85 9.26
CA SER A 159 4.06 -8.09 7.83
C SER A 159 4.74 -9.36 7.29
N GLN A 160 5.63 -9.99 8.05
CA GLN A 160 6.17 -11.30 7.70
C GLN A 160 5.13 -12.44 7.84
N ARG A 161 4.07 -12.21 8.59
CA ARG A 161 2.94 -13.14 8.73
C ARG A 161 1.89 -12.84 7.65
N TRP A 162 1.12 -13.86 7.27
CA TRP A 162 -0.08 -13.64 6.46
C TRP A 162 -1.04 -12.67 7.12
N HIS A 163 -1.49 -11.66 6.37
CA HIS A 163 -2.42 -10.65 6.87
C HIS A 163 -3.20 -9.99 5.74
N ARG A 164 -4.20 -9.22 6.12
CA ARG A 164 -4.91 -8.26 5.28
C ARG A 164 -4.78 -6.88 5.90
N ASP A 165 -4.51 -5.89 5.07
CA ASP A 165 -4.49 -4.51 5.50
C ASP A 165 -5.91 -3.99 5.79
N PRO A 166 -6.10 -3.20 6.86
CA PRO A 166 -7.42 -2.77 7.31
C PRO A 166 -7.93 -1.46 6.70
N GLU A 167 -7.11 -0.72 5.96
CA GLU A 167 -7.33 0.67 5.59
C GLU A 167 -8.63 0.86 4.80
N ASP A 168 -8.87 0.02 3.80
CA ASP A 168 -10.13 0.00 3.07
C ASP A 168 -10.39 -1.40 2.49
N LYS A 169 -11.62 -1.65 2.03
CA LYS A 169 -11.97 -2.91 1.34
C LYS A 169 -11.30 -3.05 -0.02
N LYS A 170 -10.81 -1.97 -0.58
CA LYS A 170 -10.11 -1.92 -1.86
C LYS A 170 -9.05 -0.83 -1.80
N MET A 171 -7.82 -1.19 -2.02
CA MET A 171 -6.67 -0.30 -2.00
C MET A 171 -5.62 -0.78 -3.00
N CYS A 172 -4.60 0.00 -3.26
CA CYS A 172 -3.50 -0.41 -4.10
C CYS A 172 -2.18 0.04 -3.48
N LYS A 173 -1.27 -0.89 -3.28
CA LYS A 173 0.14 -0.60 -2.98
C LYS A 173 0.98 -0.85 -4.22
N ILE A 174 1.98 0.00 -4.40
CA ILE A 174 3.09 -0.26 -5.32
C ILE A 174 4.32 -0.60 -4.50
N PHE A 175 5.07 -1.60 -4.97
CA PHE A 175 6.37 -1.94 -4.45
C PHE A 175 7.37 -1.86 -5.60
N ILE A 176 8.44 -1.10 -5.45
CA ILE A 176 9.53 -0.99 -6.44
C ILE A 176 10.77 -1.57 -5.80
N TYR A 177 11.29 -2.64 -6.37
CA TYR A 177 12.53 -3.27 -5.93
C TYR A 177 13.74 -2.49 -6.43
N LEU A 178 14.60 -2.09 -5.51
CA LEU A 178 15.85 -1.37 -5.80
C LEU A 178 17.08 -2.27 -5.73
N SER A 179 16.89 -3.50 -5.30
CA SER A 179 17.84 -4.61 -5.34
C SER A 179 17.18 -5.83 -5.97
N ASP A 180 17.97 -6.80 -6.43
CA ASP A 180 17.46 -8.11 -6.84
C ASP A 180 16.77 -8.79 -5.65
N VAL A 181 15.65 -9.45 -5.93
CA VAL A 181 14.84 -10.17 -4.94
C VAL A 181 14.64 -11.61 -5.37
N ASP A 182 15.20 -12.53 -4.61
CA ASP A 182 14.99 -13.97 -4.69
C ASP A 182 14.26 -14.48 -3.44
N ASP A 183 14.07 -15.79 -3.32
CA ASP A 183 13.37 -16.37 -2.18
C ASP A 183 14.08 -16.08 -0.84
N GLY A 184 15.42 -16.02 -0.84
CA GLY A 184 16.22 -15.68 0.34
C GLY A 184 16.16 -14.21 0.76
N SER A 185 15.63 -13.34 -0.10
CA SER A 185 15.48 -11.89 0.16
C SER A 185 14.14 -11.51 0.79
N GLY A 186 13.27 -12.47 1.10
CA GLY A 186 11.94 -12.22 1.67
C GLY A 186 10.98 -11.52 0.71
N PRO A 187 10.67 -12.11 -0.46
CA PRO A 187 9.80 -11.52 -1.46
C PRO A 187 8.40 -11.21 -0.92
N PHE A 188 7.69 -10.31 -1.59
CA PHE A 188 6.26 -10.14 -1.38
C PHE A 188 5.53 -11.37 -1.92
N VAL A 189 4.68 -11.98 -1.09
CA VAL A 189 3.88 -13.15 -1.45
C VAL A 189 2.40 -12.82 -1.30
N TYR A 190 1.61 -13.15 -2.30
CA TYR A 190 0.20 -12.82 -2.38
C TYR A 190 -0.63 -14.05 -2.76
N LEU A 191 -1.84 -14.16 -2.19
CA LEU A 191 -2.85 -15.12 -2.67
C LEU A 191 -3.71 -14.44 -3.74
N PRO A 192 -3.56 -14.76 -5.04
CA PRO A 192 -4.39 -14.19 -6.10
C PRO A 192 -5.88 -14.35 -5.81
N GLN A 193 -6.69 -13.35 -6.22
CA GLN A 193 -8.14 -13.32 -6.02
C GLN A 193 -8.59 -13.39 -4.54
N SER A 194 -7.72 -12.97 -3.61
CA SER A 194 -8.09 -12.83 -2.20
C SER A 194 -8.56 -11.42 -1.84
N ASN A 195 -8.43 -10.44 -2.74
CA ASN A 195 -8.95 -9.09 -2.63
C ASN A 195 -10.49 -9.06 -2.73
N TYR A 196 -11.08 -7.90 -2.43
CA TYR A 196 -12.53 -7.72 -2.48
C TYR A 196 -13.13 -8.07 -3.86
N GLY A 197 -14.13 -8.96 -3.84
CA GLY A 197 -14.79 -9.48 -5.04
C GLY A 197 -14.11 -10.66 -5.71
N GLY A 198 -12.90 -11.03 -5.28
CA GLY A 198 -12.21 -12.23 -5.77
C GLY A 198 -12.72 -13.53 -5.14
N LYS A 199 -12.28 -14.67 -5.67
CA LYS A 199 -12.71 -16.03 -5.24
C LYS A 199 -12.51 -16.26 -3.73
N TYR A 200 -11.42 -15.74 -3.15
CA TYR A 200 -11.02 -15.99 -1.77
C TYR A 200 -11.22 -14.77 -0.85
N TRP A 201 -12.01 -13.77 -1.25
CA TRP A 201 -12.17 -12.54 -0.48
C TRP A 201 -12.79 -12.73 0.90
N ARG A 202 -13.60 -13.79 1.10
CA ARG A 202 -14.22 -14.14 2.38
C ARG A 202 -13.36 -15.04 3.28
N LEU A 203 -12.20 -15.49 2.78
CA LEU A 203 -11.29 -16.30 3.58
C LEU A 203 -10.53 -15.41 4.56
N PHE A 204 -10.60 -15.67 5.85
CA PHE A 204 -10.05 -14.84 6.92
C PHE A 204 -10.39 -13.35 6.71
N PRO A 205 -11.69 -12.99 6.75
CA PRO A 205 -12.11 -11.63 6.44
C PRO A 205 -11.59 -10.62 7.47
N THR A 206 -11.45 -9.36 7.04
CA THR A 206 -11.22 -8.25 7.95
C THR A 206 -12.48 -7.96 8.76
N HIS A 207 -12.31 -7.49 9.99
CA HIS A 207 -13.36 -6.96 10.83
C HIS A 207 -13.10 -5.47 11.04
N PRO A 208 -13.63 -4.60 10.16
CA PRO A 208 -13.31 -3.18 10.24
C PRO A 208 -13.58 -2.60 11.64
N PRO A 209 -12.68 -1.76 12.13
CA PRO A 209 -11.49 -1.16 11.52
C PRO A 209 -10.20 -1.98 11.69
N VAL A 210 -10.29 -3.25 12.05
CA VAL A 210 -9.15 -4.14 12.31
C VAL A 210 -8.86 -5.01 11.09
N GLY A 211 -7.59 -5.21 10.80
CA GLY A 211 -7.13 -6.16 9.77
C GLY A 211 -7.35 -7.61 10.19
N SER A 212 -6.89 -8.52 9.37
CA SER A 212 -6.97 -9.96 9.64
C SER A 212 -5.58 -10.58 9.63
N TYR A 213 -5.34 -11.44 10.60
CA TYR A 213 -4.18 -12.32 10.66
C TYR A 213 -4.67 -13.76 10.73
N PRO A 214 -4.55 -14.54 9.64
CA PRO A 214 -4.82 -15.97 9.70
C PRO A 214 -4.06 -16.65 10.82
N PRO A 215 -4.61 -17.68 11.46
CA PRO A 215 -3.85 -18.50 12.41
C PRO A 215 -2.55 -19.02 11.78
N GLN A 216 -1.51 -19.18 12.59
CA GLN A 216 -0.21 -19.67 12.12
C GLN A 216 -0.38 -21.04 11.43
N GLY A 217 0.22 -21.22 10.27
CA GLY A 217 0.15 -22.44 9.47
C GLY A 217 -1.21 -22.69 8.77
N ALA A 218 -2.21 -21.78 8.93
CA ALA A 218 -3.52 -21.99 8.31
C ALA A 218 -3.46 -21.85 6.78
N MET A 219 -2.66 -20.92 6.27
CA MET A 219 -2.51 -20.72 4.82
C MET A 219 -1.80 -21.88 4.16
N GLU A 220 -0.76 -22.40 4.77
CA GLU A 220 0.04 -23.54 4.29
C GLU A 220 -0.77 -24.87 4.30
N LYS A 221 -1.79 -24.97 5.16
CA LYS A 221 -2.72 -26.12 5.17
C LYS A 221 -3.75 -26.06 4.03
N ILE A 222 -4.10 -24.85 3.59
CA ILE A 222 -5.18 -24.64 2.59
C ILE A 222 -4.60 -24.52 1.18
N PHE A 223 -3.44 -23.90 1.03
CA PHE A 223 -2.84 -23.58 -0.25
C PHE A 223 -1.45 -24.17 -0.40
N LYS A 224 -1.22 -24.75 -1.57
CA LYS A 224 0.12 -25.16 -1.98
C LYS A 224 0.90 -23.95 -2.53
N PRO A 225 2.24 -24.00 -2.58
CA PRO A 225 3.07 -22.91 -3.09
C PRO A 225 2.67 -22.43 -4.51
N GLU A 226 2.27 -23.32 -5.39
CA GLU A 226 1.84 -22.99 -6.76
C GLU A 226 0.56 -22.14 -6.84
N ASN A 227 -0.23 -22.09 -5.78
CA ASN A 227 -1.40 -21.24 -5.69
C ASN A 227 -1.06 -19.80 -5.29
N LEU A 228 0.16 -19.57 -4.86
CA LEU A 228 0.64 -18.29 -4.31
C LEU A 228 1.50 -17.59 -5.36
N LYS A 229 1.39 -16.28 -5.43
CA LYS A 229 2.28 -15.45 -6.24
C LYS A 229 3.44 -14.97 -5.37
N SER A 230 4.61 -15.60 -5.48
CA SER A 230 5.86 -15.05 -4.95
C SER A 230 6.42 -14.04 -5.96
N CYS A 231 6.63 -12.82 -5.53
CA CYS A 231 7.12 -11.73 -6.38
C CYS A 231 8.65 -11.65 -6.27
N THR A 232 9.34 -12.60 -6.87
CA THR A 232 10.79 -12.51 -7.10
C THR A 232 11.07 -11.71 -8.37
N GLY A 233 12.26 -11.12 -8.51
CA GLY A 233 12.64 -10.40 -9.72
C GLY A 233 13.92 -9.57 -9.55
N LYS A 234 14.39 -9.00 -10.65
CA LYS A 234 15.52 -8.09 -10.69
C LYS A 234 15.19 -6.73 -10.09
N ALA A 235 16.20 -5.96 -9.72
CA ALA A 235 16.02 -4.54 -9.44
C ALA A 235 15.27 -3.87 -10.58
N GLY A 236 14.31 -2.99 -10.25
CA GLY A 236 13.37 -2.41 -11.20
C GLY A 236 12.03 -3.15 -11.31
N THR A 237 11.88 -4.34 -10.70
CA THR A 237 10.58 -5.00 -10.61
C THR A 237 9.58 -4.11 -9.86
N VAL A 238 8.39 -3.95 -10.43
CA VAL A 238 7.26 -3.20 -9.86
C VAL A 238 6.10 -4.15 -9.60
N VAL A 239 5.65 -4.21 -8.36
CA VAL A 239 4.48 -4.97 -7.95
C VAL A 239 3.34 -4.01 -7.62
N PHE A 240 2.20 -4.17 -8.27
CA PHE A 240 0.93 -3.56 -7.88
C PHE A 240 0.10 -4.60 -7.16
N ALA A 241 -0.36 -4.31 -5.94
CA ALA A 241 -1.17 -5.26 -5.18
C ALA A 241 -2.29 -4.58 -4.40
N ASP A 242 -3.47 -5.18 -4.41
CA ASP A 242 -4.53 -4.85 -3.46
C ASP A 242 -4.27 -5.57 -2.13
N THR A 243 -3.68 -4.87 -1.19
CA THR A 243 -3.30 -5.45 0.09
C THR A 243 -4.47 -5.61 1.08
N SER A 244 -5.70 -5.30 0.67
CA SER A 244 -6.90 -5.83 1.33
C SER A 244 -7.03 -7.35 1.12
N GLY A 245 -6.32 -7.92 0.12
CA GLY A 245 -6.12 -9.35 -0.08
C GLY A 245 -5.09 -9.94 0.89
N LEU A 246 -5.04 -11.27 0.95
CA LEU A 246 -4.11 -12.01 1.81
C LEU A 246 -2.70 -11.96 1.24
N HIS A 247 -1.77 -11.45 2.04
CA HIS A 247 -0.38 -11.28 1.66
C HIS A 247 0.58 -11.35 2.84
N ARG A 248 1.87 -11.51 2.53
CA ARG A 248 2.98 -11.41 3.48
C ARG A 248 4.25 -10.96 2.76
N GLY A 249 5.29 -10.55 3.49
CA GLY A 249 6.60 -10.23 2.91
C GLY A 249 7.62 -9.76 3.93
N GLY A 250 8.89 -9.76 3.52
CA GLY A 250 9.99 -9.26 4.36
C GLY A 250 10.61 -10.28 5.30
N TYR A 251 10.39 -11.57 5.08
CA TYR A 251 11.12 -12.63 5.81
C TYR A 251 12.38 -13.00 5.02
N ALA A 252 13.39 -12.12 5.09
CA ALA A 252 14.67 -12.28 4.43
C ALA A 252 15.61 -13.12 5.30
N THR A 253 16.17 -14.21 4.77
CA THR A 253 17.04 -15.12 5.50
C THR A 253 18.47 -15.18 4.96
N GLN A 254 18.70 -14.70 3.74
CA GLN A 254 20.01 -14.78 3.07
C GLN A 254 20.53 -13.43 2.59
N LYS A 255 19.64 -12.57 2.07
CA LYS A 255 20.02 -11.27 1.49
C LYS A 255 19.08 -10.18 1.94
N GLU A 256 19.61 -8.97 2.11
CA GLU A 256 18.80 -7.76 2.29
C GLU A 256 17.98 -7.47 1.02
N ARG A 257 16.82 -6.85 1.21
CA ARG A 257 16.00 -6.31 0.13
C ARG A 257 15.80 -4.81 0.33
N ILE A 258 16.11 -4.03 -0.68
CA ILE A 258 15.86 -2.59 -0.70
C ILE A 258 14.60 -2.33 -1.52
N MET A 259 13.63 -1.64 -0.94
CA MET A 259 12.32 -1.48 -1.55
C MET A 259 11.70 -0.12 -1.22
N PHE A 260 11.15 0.52 -2.24
CA PHE A 260 10.20 1.61 -2.08
C PHE A 260 8.77 1.07 -2.07
N THR A 261 7.95 1.62 -1.20
CA THR A 261 6.50 1.32 -1.14
C THR A 261 5.70 2.60 -1.12
N ALA A 262 4.62 2.67 -1.90
CA ALA A 262 3.60 3.70 -1.76
C ALA A 262 2.21 3.08 -1.74
N SER A 263 1.35 3.57 -0.85
CA SER A 263 -0.02 3.06 -0.65
C SER A 263 -1.03 4.08 -1.09
N PHE A 264 -2.01 3.62 -1.85
CA PHE A 264 -3.12 4.42 -2.36
C PHE A 264 -4.46 3.85 -1.92
N CYS A 265 -5.30 4.71 -1.38
CA CYS A 265 -6.61 4.35 -0.87
C CYS A 265 -7.70 5.27 -1.45
N PRO A 266 -8.98 4.86 -1.36
CA PRO A 266 -10.11 5.76 -1.54
C PRO A 266 -10.06 6.96 -0.60
N SER A 267 -10.67 8.07 -1.01
CA SER A 267 -10.67 9.31 -0.22
C SER A 267 -11.27 9.17 1.19
N THR A 268 -12.16 8.21 1.36
CA THR A 268 -12.86 7.94 2.61
C THR A 268 -12.10 6.98 3.54
N CYS A 269 -10.91 6.53 3.14
CA CYS A 269 -10.07 5.69 4.01
C CYS A 269 -9.87 6.35 5.38
N PRO A 270 -10.10 5.63 6.49
CA PRO A 270 -10.05 6.20 7.84
C PRO A 270 -8.64 6.43 8.37
N SER A 271 -7.63 5.92 7.68
CA SER A 271 -6.23 6.13 8.09
C SER A 271 -5.75 7.54 7.78
N SER A 272 -4.93 8.12 8.64
CA SER A 272 -4.20 9.36 8.33
C SER A 272 -3.15 9.10 7.26
N TYR A 273 -2.88 10.11 6.45
CA TYR A 273 -1.63 10.12 5.72
C TYR A 273 -0.44 10.24 6.69
N LEU A 274 0.70 9.66 6.30
CA LEU A 274 1.92 9.66 7.10
C LEU A 274 3.04 10.36 6.32
N TYR A 275 2.90 11.67 6.12
CA TYR A 275 3.92 12.54 5.54
C TYR A 275 3.72 13.99 6.00
N ASN A 276 4.81 14.74 6.06
CA ASN A 276 4.82 16.16 6.31
C ASN A 276 4.73 16.94 5.00
N TRP A 277 4.26 18.18 5.08
CA TRP A 277 4.18 19.08 3.96
C TRP A 277 5.39 20.03 3.95
N PRO A 278 6.03 20.31 2.77
CA PRO A 278 7.00 21.38 2.66
C PRO A 278 6.33 22.75 2.88
N LYS A 279 7.11 23.75 3.22
CA LYS A 279 6.56 25.09 3.55
C LYS A 279 5.73 25.72 2.42
N ASP A 280 6.12 25.47 1.18
CA ASP A 280 5.51 26.00 -0.06
C ASP A 280 4.58 25.01 -0.78
N TRP A 281 4.11 24.00 -0.07
CA TRP A 281 3.32 22.89 -0.65
C TRP A 281 2.09 23.37 -1.45
N GLN A 282 1.48 24.49 -1.06
CA GLN A 282 0.26 24.99 -1.73
C GLN A 282 0.56 25.45 -3.17
N SER A 283 1.66 26.18 -3.37
CA SER A 283 2.08 26.62 -4.70
C SER A 283 2.52 25.44 -5.56
N GLN A 284 3.31 24.52 -5.01
CA GLN A 284 3.74 23.32 -5.71
C GLN A 284 2.54 22.43 -6.11
N LEU A 285 1.60 22.22 -5.18
CA LEU A 285 0.39 21.44 -5.44
C LEU A 285 -0.49 22.09 -6.51
N SER A 286 -0.63 23.44 -6.52
CA SER A 286 -1.44 24.15 -7.51
C SER A 286 -0.89 24.03 -8.93
N ALA A 287 0.42 23.87 -9.07
CA ALA A 287 1.10 23.67 -10.37
C ALA A 287 0.88 22.27 -10.97
N LEU A 288 0.49 21.28 -10.14
CA LEU A 288 0.26 19.92 -10.63
C LEU A 288 -1.04 19.81 -11.45
N PRO A 289 -1.08 18.96 -12.50
CA PRO A 289 -2.31 18.63 -13.20
C PRO A 289 -3.40 18.11 -12.24
N ALA A 290 -4.67 18.39 -12.52
CA ALA A 290 -5.79 17.99 -11.68
C ALA A 290 -5.81 16.46 -11.42
N SER A 291 -5.45 15.66 -12.43
CA SER A 291 -5.35 14.20 -12.36
C SER A 291 -4.27 13.68 -11.39
N VAL A 292 -3.20 14.46 -11.19
CA VAL A 292 -2.13 14.16 -10.21
C VAL A 292 -2.48 14.75 -8.85
N ARG A 293 -2.95 16.01 -8.85
CA ARG A 293 -3.32 16.72 -7.62
C ARG A 293 -4.37 15.96 -6.81
N CYS A 294 -5.32 15.29 -7.45
CA CYS A 294 -6.33 14.50 -6.73
C CYS A 294 -5.75 13.26 -6.02
N ALA A 295 -4.54 12.82 -6.38
CA ALA A 295 -3.87 11.74 -5.65
C ALA A 295 -3.26 12.20 -4.33
N ILE A 296 -3.24 13.50 -4.06
CA ILE A 296 -2.63 14.06 -2.87
C ILE A 296 -3.73 14.47 -1.88
N ARG A 297 -3.73 13.83 -0.71
CA ARG A 297 -4.74 14.08 0.31
C ARG A 297 -4.41 15.34 1.12
N THR A 298 -5.21 16.38 0.95
CA THR A 298 -5.05 17.65 1.69
C THR A 298 -5.99 17.80 2.89
N LYS A 299 -7.04 16.97 2.96
CA LYS A 299 -8.03 17.00 4.06
C LYS A 299 -8.29 15.58 4.56
N LEU A 300 -8.42 15.46 5.88
CA LEU A 300 -8.78 14.19 6.50
C LEU A 300 -10.30 13.98 6.40
N PRO A 301 -10.76 12.77 6.04
CA PRO A 301 -12.18 12.46 5.98
C PRO A 301 -12.78 12.31 7.39
N LEU A 302 -14.12 12.42 7.49
CA LEU A 302 -14.83 12.19 8.77
C LEU A 302 -14.50 10.82 9.37
N SER A 303 -14.32 9.81 8.54
CA SER A 303 -13.94 8.44 8.96
C SER A 303 -12.60 8.39 9.71
N TYR A 304 -11.69 9.33 9.45
CA TYR A 304 -10.43 9.45 10.22
C TYR A 304 -10.72 9.84 11.67
N TYR A 305 -11.53 10.86 11.89
CA TYR A 305 -11.85 11.32 13.25
C TYR A 305 -12.61 10.26 14.04
N CYS A 306 -13.51 9.52 13.38
CA CYS A 306 -14.19 8.36 13.98
C CYS A 306 -13.18 7.26 14.35
N TYR A 307 -12.18 7.00 13.50
CA TYR A 307 -11.16 5.98 13.78
C TYR A 307 -10.19 6.41 14.87
N ASP A 308 -9.83 7.68 14.92
CA ASP A 308 -9.01 8.22 16.01
C ASP A 308 -9.72 8.12 17.36
N LEU A 309 -11.00 8.48 17.41
CA LEU A 309 -11.85 8.32 18.60
C LEU A 309 -11.94 6.83 19.00
N TYR A 310 -12.16 5.92 18.04
CA TYR A 310 -12.14 4.48 18.30
C TYR A 310 -10.83 4.03 18.97
N LYS A 311 -9.66 4.43 18.43
CA LYS A 311 -8.36 4.08 18.99
C LYS A 311 -8.21 4.56 20.44
N ARG A 312 -8.61 5.79 20.71
CA ARG A 312 -8.54 6.38 22.07
C ARG A 312 -9.42 5.60 23.05
N ILE A 313 -10.67 5.25 22.69
CA ILE A 313 -11.58 4.50 23.55
C ILE A 313 -11.08 3.07 23.79
N ILE A 314 -10.53 2.41 22.76
CA ILE A 314 -10.06 1.02 22.88
C ILE A 314 -8.73 0.91 23.61
N ALA A 315 -7.84 1.91 23.49
CA ALA A 315 -6.57 1.96 24.20
C ALA A 315 -6.73 2.29 25.69
N TRP A 316 -7.84 2.91 26.09
CA TRP A 316 -8.14 3.27 27.47
C TRP A 316 -8.57 2.03 28.26
#